data_97c4783fa1c33018fba8f6c9ccbc9a54
#
_entry.id   97c4783fa1c33018fba8f6c9ccbc9a54
#
_cell.length_a   1.000
_cell.length_b   1.000
_cell.length_c   1.000
_cell.angle_alpha   90.00
_cell.angle_beta   90.00
_cell.angle_gamma   90.00
#
_symmetry.space_group_name_H-M   'P 1'
#
loop_
_entity.id
_entity.type
_entity.pdbx_description
1 polymer ?
#
loop_
_entity_poly.entity_id
_entity_poly.type
_entity_poly.pdbx_seq_one_letter_code
_entity_poly.pdbx_strand_id
1 'polypeptide(L)'
;NIQRGSGLPVSSALVASAGCPINLDIEMETGTGKTYCYIKTIFELNKRYGWTKFIIVVPSIAIREGVSKSLAITADHFLETYGKKARFFVYNSTQLHNIENFSSDAGINVMVINIQAFNATKEKRRIYEPLDDFQSRRPIDVISANQPILILDEPQKMEGNSKEDSKTLKSLADFKPLMILRYSATHRTTRNKVYRLDALDAYNQKLVKKIAVRGISAKGMSGTSGYLYLEGIEISRQAPVALLELEIRQKSGIARQRRRVQKGDNLFVLSNELDQYHGYVVSEIDARTNIVEFTNGIQITAGESLGDLQENMLRRIQIREAIRAHLEKERRLFPQGIKVLSLFFIDEVVKYRDYAQEDHKGLYARWFEEEYN
;
A
#
# COMPACT_ATOMS: atom_id res chain seq x y z
N ASN A 1 12.48 14.95 26.36
CA ASN A 1 12.23 16.29 25.80
C ASN A 1 11.71 16.25 24.35
N ILE A 2 12.28 15.40 23.45
CA ILE A 2 11.86 15.31 22.02
C ILE A 2 10.38 14.88 21.94
N GLN A 3 9.98 13.81 22.63
CA GLN A 3 8.61 13.31 22.60
C GLN A 3 7.62 14.37 23.11
N ARG A 4 7.93 15.07 24.20
CA ARG A 4 7.11 16.19 24.70
C ARG A 4 6.98 17.32 23.69
N GLY A 5 8.09 17.72 23.06
CA GLY A 5 8.11 18.76 22.03
C GLY A 5 7.30 18.38 20.78
N SER A 6 7.14 17.08 20.51
CA SER A 6 6.36 16.52 19.39
C SER A 6 4.92 16.16 19.79
N GLY A 7 4.46 16.46 21.01
CA GLY A 7 3.13 16.10 21.48
C GLY A 7 2.89 14.60 21.63
N LEU A 8 3.96 13.82 21.79
CA LEU A 8 3.89 12.36 21.88
C LEU A 8 3.92 11.89 23.34
N PRO A 9 3.33 10.71 23.64
CA PRO A 9 3.49 10.07 24.94
C PRO A 9 4.96 9.84 25.26
N VAL A 10 5.35 10.18 26.47
CA VAL A 10 6.75 10.05 26.92
C VAL A 10 7.01 8.60 27.30
N SER A 11 8.02 7.98 26.66
CA SER A 11 8.49 6.66 27.03
C SER A 11 9.17 6.69 28.40
N SER A 12 8.86 5.71 29.27
CA SER A 12 9.46 5.60 30.59
C SER A 12 10.94 5.19 30.54
N ALA A 13 11.31 4.42 29.52
CA ALA A 13 12.68 3.97 29.25
C ALA A 13 12.90 3.77 27.75
N LEU A 14 14.16 3.71 27.34
CA LEU A 14 14.52 3.31 25.98
C LEU A 14 14.27 1.81 25.80
N VAL A 15 13.55 1.46 24.72
CA VAL A 15 13.28 0.06 24.37
C VAL A 15 14.37 -0.42 23.44
N ALA A 16 15.21 -1.35 23.92
CA ALA A 16 16.23 -2.01 23.12
C ALA A 16 15.60 -3.01 22.15
N SER A 17 16.21 -3.17 20.99
CA SER A 17 15.84 -4.18 19.98
C SER A 17 17.03 -4.47 19.08
N ALA A 18 17.09 -5.69 18.55
CA ALA A 18 18.17 -6.12 17.66
C ALA A 18 19.58 -5.87 18.27
N GLY A 19 19.75 -6.14 19.57
CA GLY A 19 21.02 -5.90 20.27
C GLY A 19 21.42 -4.43 20.37
N CYS A 20 20.59 -3.48 19.96
CA CYS A 20 20.85 -2.05 20.00
C CYS A 20 19.98 -1.37 21.06
N PRO A 21 20.54 -0.57 21.99
CA PRO A 21 19.79 0.10 23.03
C PRO A 21 18.97 1.28 22.50
N ILE A 22 19.37 1.87 21.38
CA ILE A 22 18.74 3.07 20.82
C ILE A 22 17.97 2.71 19.54
N ASN A 23 16.65 2.56 19.70
CA ASN A 23 15.72 2.37 18.59
C ASN A 23 14.71 3.50 18.59
N LEU A 24 14.64 4.26 17.51
CA LEU A 24 13.77 5.43 17.38
C LEU A 24 12.78 5.22 16.23
N ASP A 25 11.48 5.40 16.52
CA ASP A 25 10.41 5.33 15.53
C ASP A 25 10.07 6.72 15.00
N ILE A 26 10.15 6.86 13.69
CA ILE A 26 9.74 8.04 12.94
C ILE A 26 8.54 7.61 12.07
N GLU A 27 7.35 8.07 12.45
CA GLU A 27 6.12 7.77 11.71
C GLU A 27 5.83 8.89 10.75
N MET A 28 5.82 8.57 9.47
CA MET A 28 5.54 9.51 8.40
C MET A 28 4.65 8.83 7.35
N GLU A 29 3.56 9.48 6.98
CA GLU A 29 2.63 8.98 5.96
C GLU A 29 3.33 8.79 4.61
N THR A 30 2.81 7.85 3.82
CA THR A 30 3.31 7.58 2.47
C THR A 30 3.15 8.82 1.58
N GLY A 31 4.20 9.16 0.82
CA GLY A 31 4.20 10.32 -0.05
C GLY A 31 4.58 11.65 0.63
N THR A 32 4.89 11.66 1.95
CA THR A 32 5.30 12.87 2.67
C THR A 32 6.82 13.12 2.65
N GLY A 33 7.58 12.31 1.91
CA GLY A 33 9.03 12.51 1.76
C GLY A 33 9.89 11.75 2.76
N LYS A 34 9.47 10.57 3.27
CA LYS A 34 10.28 9.72 4.16
C LYS A 34 11.72 9.57 3.71
N THR A 35 11.91 9.20 2.43
CA THR A 35 13.25 8.98 1.85
C THR A 35 14.12 10.24 1.93
N TYR A 36 13.59 11.38 1.55
CA TYR A 36 14.28 12.65 1.69
C TYR A 36 14.62 12.96 3.16
N CYS A 37 13.69 12.71 4.07
CA CYS A 37 13.86 12.95 5.50
C CYS A 37 15.03 12.14 6.07
N TYR A 38 15.11 10.83 5.79
CA TYR A 38 16.23 10.07 6.33
C TYR A 38 17.56 10.34 5.62
N ILE A 39 17.57 10.70 4.34
CA ILE A 39 18.79 11.17 3.68
C ILE A 39 19.28 12.47 4.36
N LYS A 40 18.39 13.44 4.59
CA LYS A 40 18.71 14.65 5.32
C LYS A 40 19.24 14.35 6.73
N THR A 41 18.64 13.37 7.41
CA THR A 41 19.08 12.94 8.74
C THR A 41 20.53 12.43 8.72
N ILE A 42 20.94 11.70 7.68
CA ILE A 42 22.34 11.29 7.49
C ILE A 42 23.28 12.50 7.50
N PHE A 43 22.95 13.53 6.73
CA PHE A 43 23.78 14.74 6.65
C PHE A 43 23.77 15.55 7.96
N GLU A 44 22.61 15.66 8.62
CA GLU A 44 22.50 16.32 9.93
C GLU A 44 23.30 15.60 11.02
N LEU A 45 23.26 14.28 11.04
CA LEU A 45 24.04 13.48 11.99
C LEU A 45 25.54 13.60 11.73
N ASN A 46 25.95 13.65 10.46
CA ASN A 46 27.35 13.92 10.12
C ASN A 46 27.78 15.35 10.52
N LYS A 47 26.95 16.34 10.25
CA LYS A 47 27.25 17.74 10.59
C LYS A 47 27.41 17.95 12.09
N ARG A 48 26.55 17.30 12.90
CA ARG A 48 26.49 17.54 14.36
C ARG A 48 27.46 16.67 15.16
N TYR A 49 27.62 15.41 14.74
CA TYR A 49 28.33 14.39 15.51
C TYR A 49 29.52 13.77 14.77
N GLY A 50 29.74 14.11 13.52
CA GLY A 50 30.82 13.54 12.72
C GLY A 50 30.59 12.10 12.26
N TRP A 51 29.40 11.53 12.46
CA TRP A 51 29.13 10.14 12.07
C TRP A 51 29.11 9.99 10.56
N THR A 52 29.71 8.91 10.07
CA THR A 52 30.00 8.75 8.62
C THR A 52 29.50 7.43 8.03
N LYS A 53 29.11 6.44 8.85
CA LYS A 53 28.74 5.11 8.39
C LYS A 53 27.27 4.83 8.60
N PHE A 54 26.54 4.69 7.47
CA PHE A 54 25.10 4.49 7.48
C PHE A 54 24.71 3.30 6.62
N ILE A 55 23.72 2.53 7.06
CA ILE A 55 23.18 1.40 6.30
C ILE A 55 21.67 1.58 6.20
N ILE A 56 21.15 1.64 4.98
CA ILE A 56 19.73 1.68 4.71
C ILE A 56 19.28 0.25 4.39
N VAL A 57 18.45 -0.31 5.26
CA VAL A 57 17.88 -1.64 5.12
C VAL A 57 16.49 -1.55 4.50
N VAL A 58 16.27 -2.24 3.40
CA VAL A 58 15.03 -2.20 2.63
C VAL A 58 14.41 -3.59 2.46
N PRO A 59 13.06 -3.70 2.42
CA PRO A 59 12.38 -4.98 2.34
C PRO A 59 12.32 -5.58 0.93
N SER A 60 12.52 -4.77 -0.12
CA SER A 60 12.37 -5.25 -1.51
C SER A 60 13.33 -4.57 -2.47
N ILE A 61 13.54 -5.21 -3.63
CA ILE A 61 14.38 -4.68 -4.72
C ILE A 61 13.80 -3.35 -5.25
N ALA A 62 12.48 -3.25 -5.41
CA ALA A 62 11.86 -2.02 -5.91
C ALA A 62 12.11 -0.82 -5.00
N ILE A 63 12.03 -1.01 -3.67
CA ILE A 63 12.35 0.05 -2.70
C ILE A 63 13.85 0.37 -2.75
N ARG A 64 14.71 -0.63 -2.89
CA ARG A 64 16.16 -0.44 -3.01
C ARG A 64 16.52 0.47 -4.19
N GLU A 65 15.96 0.19 -5.36
CA GLU A 65 16.18 1.01 -6.55
C GLU A 65 15.65 2.45 -6.36
N GLY A 66 14.48 2.58 -5.73
CA GLY A 66 13.90 3.88 -5.38
C GLY A 66 14.79 4.70 -4.45
N VAL A 67 15.37 4.07 -3.43
CA VAL A 67 16.31 4.70 -2.49
C VAL A 67 17.60 5.12 -3.21
N SER A 68 18.17 4.23 -4.01
CA SER A 68 19.40 4.52 -4.78
C SER A 68 19.18 5.69 -5.74
N LYS A 69 18.03 5.72 -6.42
CA LYS A 69 17.67 6.85 -7.29
C LYS A 69 17.48 8.15 -6.51
N SER A 70 16.87 8.08 -5.33
CA SER A 70 16.68 9.25 -4.47
C SER A 70 18.01 9.81 -4.00
N LEU A 71 18.96 8.96 -3.57
CA LEU A 71 20.31 9.37 -3.20
C LEU A 71 21.03 10.06 -4.37
N ALA A 72 20.90 9.53 -5.60
CA ALA A 72 21.51 10.13 -6.78
C ALA A 72 20.89 11.49 -7.13
N ILE A 73 19.56 11.59 -7.18
CA ILE A 73 18.85 12.82 -7.56
C ILE A 73 19.09 13.95 -6.55
N THR A 74 19.18 13.62 -5.26
CA THR A 74 19.35 14.62 -4.21
C THR A 74 20.80 14.97 -3.92
N ALA A 75 21.78 14.35 -4.59
CA ALA A 75 23.20 14.50 -4.30
C ALA A 75 23.68 15.96 -4.41
N ASP A 76 23.31 16.65 -5.47
CA ASP A 76 23.73 18.06 -5.68
C ASP A 76 23.01 19.01 -4.71
N HIS A 77 21.72 18.78 -4.44
CA HIS A 77 20.98 19.53 -3.43
C HIS A 77 21.65 19.43 -2.04
N PHE A 78 22.08 18.25 -1.62
CA PHE A 78 22.76 18.08 -0.34
C PHE A 78 24.20 18.59 -0.38
N LEU A 79 24.87 18.55 -1.53
CA LEU A 79 26.17 19.19 -1.68
C LEU A 79 26.07 20.70 -1.48
N GLU A 80 25.09 21.36 -2.09
CA GLU A 80 24.88 22.81 -1.91
C GLU A 80 24.54 23.15 -0.46
N THR A 81 23.72 22.31 0.21
CA THR A 81 23.25 22.57 1.57
C THR A 81 24.33 22.32 2.64
N TYR A 82 25.14 21.26 2.48
CA TYR A 82 26.07 20.77 3.50
C TYR A 82 27.56 20.86 3.11
N GLY A 83 27.86 21.23 1.88
CA GLY A 83 29.22 21.26 1.37
C GLY A 83 29.89 19.90 1.22
N LYS A 84 29.11 18.82 1.29
CA LYS A 84 29.60 17.43 1.26
C LYS A 84 28.71 16.55 0.38
N LYS A 85 29.32 15.56 -0.28
CA LYS A 85 28.61 14.47 -0.97
C LYS A 85 28.65 13.21 -0.12
N ALA A 86 27.54 12.46 -0.10
CA ALA A 86 27.54 11.10 0.41
C ALA A 86 27.93 10.14 -0.71
N ARG A 87 28.85 9.24 -0.44
CA ARG A 87 29.13 8.09 -1.29
C ARG A 87 28.12 6.99 -0.94
N PHE A 88 27.50 6.40 -1.94
CA PHE A 88 26.56 5.31 -1.70
C PHE A 88 26.76 4.16 -2.68
N PHE A 89 26.43 2.97 -2.23
CA PHE A 89 26.42 1.76 -3.06
C PHE A 89 25.36 0.78 -2.57
N VAL A 90 24.95 -0.08 -3.48
CA VAL A 90 24.07 -1.22 -3.18
C VAL A 90 24.95 -2.41 -2.82
N TYR A 91 24.68 -3.04 -1.66
CA TYR A 91 25.40 -4.23 -1.27
C TYR A 91 25.28 -5.33 -2.35
N ASN A 92 26.42 -5.80 -2.78
CA ASN A 92 26.57 -6.93 -3.70
C ASN A 92 27.72 -7.80 -3.23
N SER A 93 27.45 -9.10 -3.01
CA SER A 93 28.45 -10.07 -2.57
C SER A 93 29.59 -10.34 -3.57
N THR A 94 29.48 -9.84 -4.81
CA THR A 94 30.53 -9.93 -5.82
C THR A 94 31.41 -8.67 -5.90
N GLN A 95 31.03 -7.59 -5.20
CA GLN A 95 31.72 -6.30 -5.23
C GLN A 95 32.22 -5.90 -3.83
N LEU A 96 33.07 -6.74 -3.25
CA LEU A 96 33.54 -6.60 -1.88
C LEU A 96 34.40 -5.36 -1.64
N HIS A 97 35.08 -4.82 -2.69
CA HIS A 97 35.83 -3.58 -2.61
C HIS A 97 35.00 -2.40 -2.12
N ASN A 98 33.68 -2.40 -2.36
CA ASN A 98 32.78 -1.37 -1.87
C ASN A 98 32.69 -1.38 -0.33
N ILE A 99 32.82 -2.55 0.30
CA ILE A 99 32.81 -2.69 1.76
C ILE A 99 34.14 -2.17 2.36
N GLU A 100 35.26 -2.41 1.67
CA GLU A 100 36.55 -1.85 2.10
C GLU A 100 36.52 -0.32 1.99
N ASN A 101 36.04 0.22 0.90
CA ASN A 101 35.86 1.65 0.73
C ASN A 101 34.90 2.23 1.80
N PHE A 102 33.79 1.52 2.08
CA PHE A 102 32.87 1.92 3.15
C PHE A 102 33.56 2.01 4.51
N SER A 103 34.48 1.09 4.82
CA SER A 103 35.20 1.06 6.08
C SER A 103 36.31 2.12 6.15
N SER A 104 37.11 2.29 5.10
CA SER A 104 38.33 3.12 5.10
C SER A 104 38.10 4.58 4.81
N ASP A 105 37.06 4.96 4.06
CA ASP A 105 36.78 6.35 3.69
C ASP A 105 36.24 7.14 4.88
N ALA A 106 36.83 8.29 5.16
CA ALA A 106 36.42 9.19 6.25
C ALA A 106 35.16 10.01 5.92
N GLY A 107 34.68 10.03 4.67
CA GLY A 107 33.48 10.73 4.26
C GLY A 107 32.17 10.04 4.65
N ILE A 108 31.05 10.66 4.29
CA ILE A 108 29.72 10.07 4.47
C ILE A 108 29.59 8.90 3.50
N ASN A 109 29.41 7.70 4.04
CA ASN A 109 29.25 6.46 3.30
C ASN A 109 27.90 5.79 3.64
N VAL A 110 27.13 5.45 2.62
CA VAL A 110 25.80 4.87 2.73
C VAL A 110 25.76 3.55 1.98
N MET A 111 25.54 2.45 2.69
CA MET A 111 25.27 1.14 2.09
C MET A 111 23.77 0.90 2.05
N VAL A 112 23.22 0.55 0.88
CA VAL A 112 21.82 0.13 0.73
C VAL A 112 21.79 -1.39 0.63
N ILE A 113 21.08 -2.06 1.53
CA ILE A 113 21.06 -3.52 1.62
C ILE A 113 19.63 -4.06 1.71
N ASN A 114 19.36 -5.14 0.96
CA ASN A 114 18.11 -5.88 1.08
C ASN A 114 18.15 -6.87 2.22
N ILE A 115 17.01 -7.12 2.85
CA ILE A 115 16.83 -8.13 3.90
C ILE A 115 17.33 -9.49 3.45
N GLN A 116 17.08 -9.89 2.21
CA GLN A 116 17.47 -11.20 1.69
C GLN A 116 18.99 -11.43 1.72
N ALA A 117 19.77 -10.37 1.68
CA ALA A 117 21.25 -10.50 1.71
C ALA A 117 21.80 -11.09 3.03
N PHE A 118 21.06 -10.93 4.15
CA PHE A 118 21.48 -11.42 5.45
C PHE A 118 20.45 -12.36 6.13
N ASN A 119 19.22 -12.47 5.58
CA ASN A 119 18.17 -13.36 6.11
C ASN A 119 17.92 -14.61 5.25
N ALA A 120 18.66 -14.82 4.16
CA ALA A 120 18.55 -16.01 3.32
C ALA A 120 18.98 -17.30 4.07
N THR A 121 18.62 -18.48 3.54
CA THR A 121 19.10 -19.79 4.05
C THR A 121 20.62 -19.90 3.99
N LYS A 122 21.23 -20.77 4.81
CA LYS A 122 22.69 -20.86 5.04
C LYS A 122 23.56 -20.81 3.77
N GLU A 123 23.10 -21.41 2.67
CA GLU A 123 23.84 -21.49 1.40
C GLU A 123 23.92 -20.19 0.58
N LYS A 124 23.19 -19.14 0.99
CA LYS A 124 23.15 -17.86 0.29
C LYS A 124 23.63 -16.66 1.13
N ARG A 125 24.24 -16.94 2.30
CA ARG A 125 24.65 -15.90 3.25
C ARG A 125 26.11 -15.48 3.12
N ARG A 126 26.55 -15.17 1.92
CA ARG A 126 27.97 -14.78 1.68
C ARG A 126 28.47 -13.63 2.58
N ILE A 127 27.57 -12.82 3.14
CA ILE A 127 27.94 -11.77 4.09
C ILE A 127 28.56 -12.32 5.40
N TYR A 128 28.23 -13.58 5.78
CA TYR A 128 28.71 -14.23 6.99
C TYR A 128 29.86 -15.22 6.73
N GLU A 129 30.22 -15.47 5.48
CA GLU A 129 31.24 -16.44 5.11
C GLU A 129 32.60 -15.76 4.96
N PRO A 130 33.69 -16.41 5.37
CA PRO A 130 35.04 -16.00 5.00
C PRO A 130 35.14 -16.08 3.45
N LEU A 131 35.55 -15.02 2.80
CA LEU A 131 35.68 -14.98 1.36
C LEU A 131 37.15 -14.80 0.98
N ASP A 132 37.66 -15.66 0.11
CA ASP A 132 39.07 -15.61 -0.35
C ASP A 132 39.35 -14.27 -1.06
N ASP A 133 38.42 -13.82 -1.88
CA ASP A 133 38.48 -12.52 -2.55
C ASP A 133 38.46 -11.33 -1.58
N PHE A 134 38.25 -11.58 -0.29
CA PHE A 134 38.18 -10.58 0.77
C PHE A 134 39.22 -10.88 1.89
N GLN A 135 40.36 -11.46 1.51
CA GLN A 135 41.44 -11.84 2.43
C GLN A 135 40.97 -12.79 3.53
N SER A 136 40.13 -13.74 3.18
CA SER A 136 39.48 -14.71 4.10
C SER A 136 38.75 -14.05 5.28
N ARG A 137 38.35 -12.76 5.17
CA ARG A 137 37.52 -12.04 6.16
C ARG A 137 36.06 -12.23 5.84
N ARG A 138 35.22 -12.14 6.86
CA ARG A 138 33.76 -12.10 6.69
C ARG A 138 33.32 -10.65 6.45
N PRO A 139 32.53 -10.35 5.43
CA PRO A 139 32.03 -9.00 5.19
C PRO A 139 31.33 -8.37 6.39
N ILE A 140 30.53 -9.14 7.13
CA ILE A 140 29.82 -8.65 8.32
C ILE A 140 30.76 -8.15 9.42
N ASP A 141 31.94 -8.76 9.59
CA ASP A 141 32.89 -8.35 10.62
C ASP A 141 33.48 -6.96 10.29
N VAL A 142 33.81 -6.73 9.02
CA VAL A 142 34.32 -5.42 8.55
C VAL A 142 33.25 -4.36 8.69
N ILE A 143 32.01 -4.68 8.34
CA ILE A 143 30.88 -3.73 8.46
C ILE A 143 30.61 -3.41 9.92
N SER A 144 30.51 -4.42 10.79
CA SER A 144 30.18 -4.26 12.21
C SER A 144 31.24 -3.52 13.01
N ALA A 145 32.51 -3.62 12.60
CA ALA A 145 33.62 -2.89 13.24
C ALA A 145 33.44 -1.35 13.14
N ASN A 146 32.67 -0.87 12.16
CA ASN A 146 32.37 0.55 11.99
C ASN A 146 31.21 1.05 12.85
N GLN A 147 30.52 0.19 13.58
CA GLN A 147 29.31 0.54 14.36
C GLN A 147 28.33 1.46 13.61
N PRO A 148 27.79 1.01 12.45
CA PRO A 148 27.02 1.88 11.58
C PRO A 148 25.69 2.28 12.22
N ILE A 149 25.11 3.41 11.74
CA ILE A 149 23.73 3.76 12.04
C ILE A 149 22.85 3.04 11.03
N LEU A 150 21.89 2.23 11.52
CA LEU A 150 20.91 1.57 10.66
C LEU A 150 19.67 2.44 10.45
N ILE A 151 19.23 2.52 9.23
CA ILE A 151 17.97 3.16 8.82
C ILE A 151 17.10 2.06 8.23
N LEU A 152 15.99 1.73 8.89
CA LEU A 152 15.05 0.74 8.40
C LEU A 152 13.90 1.43 7.68
N ASP A 153 13.77 1.18 6.39
CA ASP A 153 12.65 1.68 5.59
C ASP A 153 11.55 0.61 5.54
N GLU A 154 10.34 0.97 5.98
CA GLU A 154 9.18 0.08 6.11
C GLU A 154 9.44 -1.16 7.00
N PRO A 155 9.88 -0.98 8.27
CA PRO A 155 10.25 -2.09 9.16
C PRO A 155 9.12 -3.09 9.43
N GLN A 156 7.83 -2.68 9.31
CA GLN A 156 6.69 -3.59 9.47
C GLN A 156 6.67 -4.73 8.44
N LYS A 157 7.32 -4.55 7.28
CA LYS A 157 7.50 -5.62 6.28
C LYS A 157 8.61 -6.60 6.65
N MET A 158 9.42 -6.26 7.64
CA MET A 158 10.52 -7.07 8.17
C MET A 158 10.12 -7.79 9.46
N GLU A 159 9.12 -7.28 10.16
CA GLU A 159 8.56 -7.84 11.38
C GLU A 159 7.67 -9.04 11.03
N GLY A 160 7.85 -10.17 11.74
CA GLY A 160 6.95 -11.32 11.62
C GLY A 160 5.58 -11.04 12.24
N ASN A 161 4.69 -12.03 12.17
CA ASN A 161 3.34 -11.95 12.77
C ASN A 161 3.33 -12.10 14.31
N SER A 162 4.46 -12.39 14.94
CA SER A 162 4.59 -12.57 16.40
C SER A 162 4.99 -11.26 17.08
N LYS A 163 4.67 -11.13 18.40
CA LYS A 163 5.12 -10.01 19.24
C LYS A 163 6.65 -10.02 19.48
N GLU A 164 7.31 -11.13 19.22
CA GLU A 164 8.75 -11.24 19.31
C GLU A 164 9.43 -10.72 18.04
N ASP A 165 10.65 -10.20 18.18
CA ASP A 165 11.48 -9.80 17.05
C ASP A 165 11.65 -10.97 16.07
N SER A 166 11.34 -10.72 14.81
CA SER A 166 11.52 -11.71 13.74
C SER A 166 13.01 -12.11 13.63
N LYS A 167 13.28 -13.27 13.01
CA LYS A 167 14.67 -13.67 12.71
C LYS A 167 15.43 -12.56 11.97
N THR A 168 14.75 -11.83 11.11
CA THR A 168 15.31 -10.70 10.36
C THR A 168 15.77 -9.58 11.29
N LEU A 169 14.93 -9.17 12.23
CA LEU A 169 15.29 -8.12 13.19
C LEU A 169 16.42 -8.58 14.12
N LYS A 170 16.43 -9.86 14.54
CA LYS A 170 17.53 -10.43 15.34
C LYS A 170 18.86 -10.38 14.58
N SER A 171 18.86 -10.64 13.27
CA SER A 171 20.07 -10.57 12.43
C SER A 171 20.63 -9.14 12.26
N LEU A 172 19.86 -8.10 12.57
CA LEU A 172 20.38 -6.73 12.57
C LEU A 172 21.39 -6.50 13.71
N ALA A 173 21.36 -7.29 14.78
CA ALA A 173 22.34 -7.23 15.85
C ALA A 173 23.78 -7.55 15.37
N ASP A 174 23.92 -8.36 14.32
CA ASP A 174 25.21 -8.75 13.76
C ASP A 174 25.97 -7.56 13.16
N PHE A 175 25.26 -6.50 12.77
CA PHE A 175 25.84 -5.24 12.32
C PHE A 175 26.40 -4.37 13.46
N LYS A 176 26.14 -4.73 14.72
CA LYS A 176 26.52 -3.97 15.93
C LYS A 176 26.21 -2.46 15.81
N PRO A 177 24.95 -2.11 15.52
CA PRO A 177 24.61 -0.72 15.21
C PRO A 177 24.76 0.21 16.43
N LEU A 178 25.22 1.43 16.19
CA LEU A 178 25.23 2.50 17.19
C LEU A 178 23.81 2.91 17.57
N MET A 179 22.92 3.03 16.58
CA MET A 179 21.50 3.28 16.74
C MET A 179 20.71 2.74 15.54
N ILE A 180 19.41 2.55 15.73
CA ILE A 180 18.47 2.16 14.68
C ILE A 180 17.38 3.21 14.56
N LEU A 181 17.22 3.78 13.36
CA LEU A 181 16.15 4.70 12.98
C LEU A 181 15.13 3.95 12.13
N ARG A 182 13.88 3.92 12.57
CA ARG A 182 12.81 3.14 11.94
C ARG A 182 11.80 4.08 11.29
N TYR A 183 11.77 4.12 9.98
CA TYR A 183 10.87 4.98 9.20
C TYR A 183 9.70 4.17 8.63
N SER A 184 8.48 4.52 8.98
CA SER A 184 7.26 3.85 8.51
C SER A 184 6.07 4.80 8.49
N ALA A 185 5.07 4.52 7.65
CA ALA A 185 3.75 5.13 7.79
C ALA A 185 2.96 4.48 8.93
N THR A 186 3.19 3.18 9.19
CA THR A 186 2.49 2.40 10.22
C THR A 186 3.46 1.45 10.89
N HIS A 187 3.75 1.67 12.17
CA HIS A 187 4.54 0.74 12.96
C HIS A 187 3.64 -0.32 13.59
N ARG A 188 3.93 -1.61 13.36
CA ARG A 188 3.23 -2.71 14.06
C ARG A 188 3.57 -2.73 15.54
N THR A 189 4.84 -2.55 15.87
CA THR A 189 5.36 -2.45 17.23
C THR A 189 5.95 -1.07 17.42
N THR A 190 5.40 -0.30 18.36
CA THR A 190 5.96 1.01 18.72
C THR A 190 7.07 0.80 19.75
N ARG A 191 8.22 1.42 19.50
CA ARG A 191 9.35 1.46 20.44
C ARG A 191 9.46 2.85 21.06
N ASN A 192 10.43 3.63 20.67
CA ASN A 192 10.59 5.01 21.13
C ASN A 192 10.18 5.97 20.00
N LYS A 193 8.89 6.23 19.85
CA LYS A 193 8.38 7.14 18.81
C LYS A 193 8.84 8.56 19.12
N VAL A 194 9.57 9.19 18.22
CA VAL A 194 10.11 10.55 18.36
C VAL A 194 9.44 11.56 17.43
N TYR A 195 8.78 11.09 16.38
CA TYR A 195 8.04 11.92 15.43
C TYR A 195 6.83 11.18 14.90
N ARG A 196 5.73 11.93 14.69
CA ARG A 196 4.50 11.42 14.06
C ARG A 196 3.98 12.45 13.06
N LEU A 197 3.71 11.97 11.87
CA LEU A 197 2.96 12.62 10.81
C LEU A 197 2.04 11.55 10.21
N ASP A 198 0.90 11.34 10.83
CA ASP A 198 -0.07 10.32 10.39
C ASP A 198 -0.86 10.77 9.17
N ALA A 199 -1.74 9.90 8.66
CA ALA A 199 -2.52 10.16 7.45
C ALA A 199 -3.43 11.39 7.59
N LEU A 200 -4.01 11.61 8.78
CA LEU A 200 -4.88 12.74 9.05
C LEU A 200 -4.09 14.05 9.14
N ASP A 201 -2.96 14.02 9.85
CA ASP A 201 -2.06 15.17 9.96
C ASP A 201 -1.52 15.57 8.58
N ALA A 202 -1.08 14.59 7.78
CA ALA A 202 -0.56 14.81 6.44
C ALA A 202 -1.65 15.37 5.49
N TYR A 203 -2.88 14.90 5.61
CA TYR A 203 -4.01 15.42 4.84
C TYR A 203 -4.36 16.86 5.24
N ASN A 204 -4.47 17.14 6.54
CA ASN A 204 -4.79 18.47 7.06
C ASN A 204 -3.72 19.51 6.67
N GLN A 205 -2.45 19.10 6.63
CA GLN A 205 -1.33 19.93 6.17
C GLN A 205 -1.20 19.99 4.64
N LYS A 206 -2.11 19.34 3.88
CA LYS A 206 -2.12 19.29 2.40
C LYS A 206 -0.84 18.69 1.80
N LEU A 207 -0.16 17.82 2.52
CA LEU A 207 1.05 17.13 2.08
C LEU A 207 0.72 15.92 1.20
N VAL A 208 -0.47 15.34 1.39
CA VAL A 208 -0.97 14.19 0.61
C VAL A 208 -2.34 14.48 0.03
N LYS A 209 -2.69 13.76 -1.04
CA LYS A 209 -4.01 13.83 -1.66
C LYS A 209 -5.04 13.11 -0.80
N LYS A 210 -6.30 13.55 -0.86
CA LYS A 210 -7.42 12.85 -0.23
C LYS A 210 -7.55 11.44 -0.82
N ILE A 211 -7.61 10.44 0.06
CA ILE A 211 -7.97 9.07 -0.31
C ILE A 211 -9.47 8.93 -0.08
N ALA A 212 -10.21 8.68 -1.16
CA ALA A 212 -11.62 8.30 -1.10
C ALA A 212 -11.72 6.80 -1.37
N VAL A 213 -12.34 6.06 -0.47
CA VAL A 213 -12.56 4.62 -0.62
C VAL A 213 -14.02 4.41 -0.99
N ARG A 214 -14.27 3.70 -2.09
CA ARG A 214 -15.57 3.13 -2.43
C ARG A 214 -15.50 1.63 -2.15
N GLY A 215 -16.20 1.19 -1.14
CA GLY A 215 -16.31 -0.24 -0.80
C GLY A 215 -17.53 -0.84 -1.45
N ILE A 216 -17.45 -2.11 -1.81
CA ILE A 216 -18.59 -2.93 -2.17
C ILE A 216 -18.78 -3.89 -1.00
N SER A 217 -19.93 -3.80 -0.32
CA SER A 217 -20.29 -4.74 0.72
C SER A 217 -21.36 -5.70 0.22
N ALA A 218 -21.14 -7.01 0.41
CA ALA A 218 -22.15 -8.00 0.25
C ALA A 218 -22.76 -8.30 1.62
N LYS A 219 -24.03 -7.99 1.81
CA LYS A 219 -24.76 -8.45 2.99
C LYS A 219 -25.22 -9.88 2.73
N GLY A 220 -24.53 -10.86 3.31
CA GLY A 220 -24.95 -12.25 3.31
C GLY A 220 -26.21 -12.41 4.17
N MET A 221 -27.34 -12.71 3.52
CA MET A 221 -28.49 -13.25 4.23
C MET A 221 -28.48 -14.76 4.00
N SER A 222 -28.43 -15.51 5.08
CA SER A 222 -28.61 -16.95 5.04
C SER A 222 -30.01 -17.29 4.50
N GLY A 223 -30.06 -17.82 3.30
CA GLY A 223 -31.26 -18.43 2.68
C GLY A 223 -32.06 -17.47 1.79
N THR A 224 -32.18 -17.83 0.52
CA THR A 224 -33.22 -17.42 -0.44
C THR A 224 -33.33 -15.96 -0.89
N SER A 225 -32.36 -15.10 -0.63
CA SER A 225 -32.39 -13.74 -1.17
C SER A 225 -31.82 -13.69 -2.58
N GLY A 226 -32.60 -13.24 -3.55
CA GLY A 226 -32.13 -13.04 -4.92
C GLY A 226 -31.01 -12.01 -5.01
N TYR A 227 -30.16 -12.16 -6.00
CA TYR A 227 -29.13 -11.16 -6.30
C TYR A 227 -29.75 -9.80 -6.63
N LEU A 228 -29.33 -8.77 -5.93
CA LEU A 228 -29.73 -7.39 -6.18
C LEU A 228 -28.52 -6.46 -5.96
N TYR A 229 -28.24 -5.61 -6.94
CA TYR A 229 -27.17 -4.60 -6.85
C TYR A 229 -27.72 -3.23 -7.20
N LEU A 230 -27.52 -2.26 -6.33
CA LEU A 230 -27.88 -0.86 -6.60
C LEU A 230 -26.69 -0.14 -7.21
N GLU A 231 -26.75 0.11 -8.50
CA GLU A 231 -25.71 0.83 -9.25
C GLU A 231 -25.66 2.32 -8.88
N GLY A 232 -26.84 2.96 -8.74
CA GLY A 232 -26.95 4.36 -8.36
C GLY A 232 -28.38 4.88 -8.51
N ILE A 233 -28.57 6.17 -8.19
CA ILE A 233 -29.84 6.86 -8.29
C ILE A 233 -29.70 8.04 -9.24
N GLU A 234 -30.52 8.07 -10.29
CA GLU A 234 -30.59 9.19 -11.23
C GLU A 234 -31.58 10.24 -10.73
N ILE A 235 -31.12 11.48 -10.71
CA ILE A 235 -31.94 12.63 -10.33
C ILE A 235 -32.32 13.37 -11.61
N SER A 236 -33.60 13.58 -11.82
CA SER A 236 -34.14 14.37 -12.90
C SER A 236 -35.16 15.41 -12.37
N ARG A 237 -35.79 16.16 -13.25
CA ARG A 237 -36.92 17.05 -12.87
C ARG A 237 -38.17 16.27 -12.42
N GLN A 238 -38.18 14.96 -12.63
CA GLN A 238 -39.22 14.03 -12.15
C GLN A 238 -38.71 13.31 -10.90
N ALA A 239 -39.53 12.38 -10.39
CA ALA A 239 -39.14 11.53 -9.24
C ALA A 239 -37.80 10.78 -9.49
N PRO A 240 -37.00 10.55 -8.45
CA PRO A 240 -35.73 9.85 -8.59
C PRO A 240 -35.93 8.42 -9.09
N VAL A 241 -35.01 7.94 -9.92
CA VAL A 241 -35.03 6.62 -10.53
C VAL A 241 -33.78 5.86 -10.08
N ALA A 242 -33.95 4.66 -9.52
CA ALA A 242 -32.82 3.81 -9.14
C ALA A 242 -32.44 2.87 -10.30
N LEU A 243 -31.13 2.67 -10.47
CA LEU A 243 -30.56 1.70 -11.39
C LEU A 243 -30.22 0.44 -10.60
N LEU A 244 -31.05 -0.59 -10.77
CA LEU A 244 -30.86 -1.90 -10.11
C LEU A 244 -30.43 -2.94 -11.12
N GLU A 245 -29.46 -3.76 -10.77
CA GLU A 245 -29.16 -5.01 -11.45
C GLU A 245 -29.76 -6.16 -10.67
N LEU A 246 -30.57 -6.96 -11.33
CA LEU A 246 -31.28 -8.11 -10.75
C LEU A 246 -31.31 -9.27 -11.73
N GLU A 247 -31.57 -10.46 -11.21
CA GLU A 247 -31.77 -11.66 -12.02
C GLU A 247 -33.16 -11.68 -12.64
N ILE A 248 -33.24 -12.00 -13.94
CA ILE A 248 -34.47 -11.98 -14.71
C ILE A 248 -34.58 -13.33 -15.43
N ARG A 249 -35.74 -14.01 -15.31
CA ARG A 249 -36.02 -15.21 -16.05
C ARG A 249 -36.27 -14.92 -17.52
N GLN A 250 -35.51 -15.56 -18.38
CA GLN A 250 -35.61 -15.47 -19.83
C GLN A 250 -35.91 -16.87 -20.42
N LYS A 251 -36.24 -16.93 -21.71
CA LYS A 251 -36.44 -18.23 -22.43
C LYS A 251 -35.17 -19.11 -22.41
N SER A 252 -33.99 -18.51 -22.34
CA SER A 252 -32.70 -19.20 -22.33
C SER A 252 -32.16 -19.50 -20.94
N GLY A 253 -32.87 -19.12 -19.86
CA GLY A 253 -32.42 -19.27 -18.47
C GLY A 253 -32.51 -18.00 -17.66
N ILE A 254 -31.90 -17.97 -16.49
CA ILE A 254 -31.84 -16.78 -15.64
C ILE A 254 -30.61 -15.95 -16.04
N ALA A 255 -30.83 -14.68 -16.32
CA ALA A 255 -29.74 -13.72 -16.65
C ALA A 255 -29.89 -12.45 -15.83
N ARG A 256 -28.74 -11.85 -15.48
CA ARG A 256 -28.72 -10.55 -14.78
C ARG A 256 -28.89 -9.43 -15.78
N GLN A 257 -29.78 -8.49 -15.42
CA GLN A 257 -30.04 -7.32 -16.24
C GLN A 257 -30.23 -6.08 -15.38
N ARG A 258 -29.79 -4.96 -15.91
CA ARG A 258 -30.05 -3.63 -15.34
C ARG A 258 -31.50 -3.24 -15.65
N ARG A 259 -32.16 -2.67 -14.65
CA ARG A 259 -33.48 -2.09 -14.75
C ARG A 259 -33.54 -0.74 -14.07
N ARG A 260 -34.23 0.18 -14.71
CA ARG A 260 -34.62 1.46 -14.11
C ARG A 260 -35.88 1.21 -13.31
N VAL A 261 -35.83 1.47 -12.01
CA VAL A 261 -36.97 1.25 -11.12
C VAL A 261 -37.37 2.55 -10.43
N GLN A 262 -38.68 2.68 -10.23
CA GLN A 262 -39.31 3.81 -9.58
C GLN A 262 -40.04 3.35 -8.33
N LYS A 263 -40.47 4.30 -7.50
CA LYS A 263 -41.31 4.02 -6.36
C LYS A 263 -42.58 3.28 -6.79
N GLY A 264 -42.88 2.18 -6.13
CA GLY A 264 -44.02 1.32 -6.44
C GLY A 264 -43.70 0.13 -7.36
N ASP A 265 -42.52 0.09 -7.98
CA ASP A 265 -42.13 -1.03 -8.82
C ASP A 265 -41.92 -2.30 -7.99
N ASN A 266 -42.41 -3.42 -8.51
CA ASN A 266 -42.34 -4.73 -7.89
C ASN A 266 -41.27 -5.60 -8.59
N LEU A 267 -40.19 -5.94 -7.89
CA LEU A 267 -39.09 -6.71 -8.46
C LEU A 267 -39.50 -8.15 -8.83
N PHE A 268 -40.48 -8.73 -8.16
CA PHE A 268 -41.02 -10.03 -8.55
C PHE A 268 -41.58 -9.99 -9.98
N VAL A 269 -42.34 -8.96 -10.31
CA VAL A 269 -42.88 -8.77 -11.67
C VAL A 269 -41.75 -8.45 -12.67
N LEU A 270 -40.85 -7.57 -12.32
CA LEU A 270 -39.73 -7.17 -13.18
C LEU A 270 -38.74 -8.30 -13.46
N SER A 271 -38.63 -9.28 -12.57
CA SER A 271 -37.79 -10.48 -12.73
C SER A 271 -38.44 -11.60 -13.52
N ASN A 272 -39.65 -11.41 -14.05
CA ASN A 272 -40.48 -12.46 -14.63
C ASN A 272 -40.79 -13.58 -13.62
N GLU A 273 -41.33 -13.19 -12.46
CA GLU A 273 -41.83 -14.04 -11.41
C GLU A 273 -40.76 -15.00 -10.80
N LEU A 274 -39.58 -14.47 -10.50
CA LEU A 274 -38.58 -15.18 -9.70
C LEU A 274 -38.95 -15.07 -8.21
N ASP A 275 -39.19 -16.20 -7.57
CA ASP A 275 -39.66 -16.31 -6.17
C ASP A 275 -38.77 -15.57 -5.16
N GLN A 276 -37.50 -15.50 -5.45
CA GLN A 276 -36.50 -14.81 -4.60
C GLN A 276 -36.75 -13.28 -4.45
N TYR A 277 -37.56 -12.67 -5.31
CA TYR A 277 -37.94 -11.26 -5.23
C TYR A 277 -39.35 -11.05 -4.68
N HIS A 278 -39.95 -12.07 -4.10
CA HIS A 278 -41.24 -11.93 -3.43
C HIS A 278 -41.13 -10.90 -2.28
N GLY A 279 -42.06 -9.93 -2.25
CA GLY A 279 -42.08 -8.87 -1.24
C GLY A 279 -41.11 -7.69 -1.49
N TYR A 280 -40.36 -7.70 -2.58
CA TYR A 280 -39.50 -6.56 -2.96
C TYR A 280 -40.29 -5.56 -3.81
N VAL A 281 -41.05 -4.68 -3.18
CA VAL A 281 -41.68 -3.52 -3.81
C VAL A 281 -40.94 -2.27 -3.36
N VAL A 282 -40.56 -1.40 -4.29
CA VAL A 282 -39.82 -0.18 -3.97
C VAL A 282 -40.72 0.78 -3.18
N SER A 283 -40.45 0.97 -1.90
CA SER A 283 -41.19 1.87 -1.00
C SER A 283 -40.71 3.30 -1.10
N GLU A 284 -39.38 3.50 -1.17
CA GLU A 284 -38.78 4.82 -1.25
C GLU A 284 -37.43 4.78 -2.00
N ILE A 285 -37.12 5.91 -2.67
CA ILE A 285 -35.82 6.16 -3.31
C ILE A 285 -35.32 7.51 -2.80
N ASP A 286 -34.32 7.50 -1.90
CA ASP A 286 -33.70 8.73 -1.39
C ASP A 286 -32.36 9.00 -2.09
N ALA A 287 -32.38 9.97 -2.99
CA ALA A 287 -31.22 10.39 -3.74
C ALA A 287 -30.18 11.18 -2.92
N ARG A 288 -30.51 11.64 -1.70
CA ARG A 288 -29.58 12.37 -0.82
C ARG A 288 -28.67 11.41 -0.06
N THR A 289 -29.26 10.31 0.39
CA THR A 289 -28.53 9.26 1.10
C THR A 289 -28.08 8.13 0.18
N ASN A 290 -28.51 8.15 -1.09
CA ASN A 290 -28.27 7.08 -2.08
C ASN A 290 -28.82 5.71 -1.63
N ILE A 291 -30.02 5.69 -1.02
CA ILE A 291 -30.65 4.50 -0.50
C ILE A 291 -31.96 4.22 -1.25
N VAL A 292 -32.19 2.96 -1.54
CA VAL A 292 -33.48 2.42 -1.97
C VAL A 292 -34.03 1.54 -0.87
N GLU A 293 -35.28 1.77 -0.47
CA GLU A 293 -35.99 0.99 0.53
C GLU A 293 -37.10 0.18 -0.11
N PHE A 294 -37.31 -1.05 0.37
CA PHE A 294 -38.36 -1.97 -0.08
C PHE A 294 -39.40 -2.20 1.03
N THR A 295 -40.61 -2.55 0.63
CA THR A 295 -41.75 -2.78 1.56
C THR A 295 -41.51 -3.91 2.57
N ASN A 296 -40.55 -4.80 2.31
CA ASN A 296 -40.12 -5.85 3.24
C ASN A 296 -39.10 -5.35 4.29
N GLY A 297 -38.84 -4.04 4.37
CA GLY A 297 -37.92 -3.43 5.31
C GLY A 297 -36.44 -3.50 4.91
N ILE A 298 -36.14 -4.10 3.77
CA ILE A 298 -34.76 -4.17 3.27
C ILE A 298 -34.38 -2.81 2.67
N GLN A 299 -33.19 -2.33 2.99
CA GLN A 299 -32.57 -1.15 2.42
C GLN A 299 -31.29 -1.54 1.70
N ILE A 300 -31.02 -0.91 0.57
CA ILE A 300 -29.80 -1.07 -0.20
C ILE A 300 -29.23 0.30 -0.57
N THR A 301 -27.92 0.49 -0.33
CA THR A 301 -27.20 1.73 -0.65
C THR A 301 -26.52 1.60 -2.02
N ALA A 302 -26.34 2.68 -2.73
CA ALA A 302 -25.60 2.66 -3.99
C ALA A 302 -24.19 2.07 -3.81
N GLY A 303 -23.84 1.09 -4.63
CA GLY A 303 -22.62 0.28 -4.51
C GLY A 303 -22.77 -0.96 -3.61
N GLU A 304 -23.94 -1.20 -2.97
CA GLU A 304 -24.21 -2.41 -2.21
C GLU A 304 -24.88 -3.50 -3.07
N SER A 305 -24.64 -4.74 -2.69
CA SER A 305 -25.32 -5.91 -3.25
C SER A 305 -25.90 -6.79 -2.16
N LEU A 306 -27.03 -7.43 -2.48
CA LEU A 306 -27.71 -8.43 -1.65
C LEU A 306 -27.68 -9.78 -2.37
N GLY A 307 -27.67 -10.89 -1.62
CA GLY A 307 -27.69 -12.26 -2.15
C GLY A 307 -26.29 -12.90 -2.27
N ASP A 308 -26.26 -14.17 -2.70
CA ASP A 308 -25.01 -14.93 -2.89
C ASP A 308 -24.19 -14.37 -4.06
N LEU A 309 -23.12 -13.68 -3.74
CA LEU A 309 -22.14 -13.21 -4.69
C LEU A 309 -21.03 -14.25 -4.87
N GLN A 310 -20.94 -14.84 -6.04
CA GLN A 310 -19.72 -15.52 -6.44
C GLN A 310 -18.58 -14.50 -6.52
N GLU A 311 -17.38 -14.89 -6.12
CA GLU A 311 -16.18 -14.02 -6.11
C GLU A 311 -15.96 -13.31 -7.46
N ASN A 312 -16.17 -14.01 -8.56
CA ASN A 312 -16.07 -13.47 -9.91
C ASN A 312 -17.02 -12.29 -10.17
N MET A 313 -18.23 -12.35 -9.60
CA MET A 313 -19.20 -11.27 -9.73
C MET A 313 -18.75 -10.03 -8.94
N LEU A 314 -18.25 -10.21 -7.74
CA LEU A 314 -17.70 -9.12 -6.95
C LEU A 314 -16.55 -8.41 -7.71
N ARG A 315 -15.66 -9.21 -8.33
CA ARG A 315 -14.57 -8.69 -9.14
C ARG A 315 -15.05 -7.88 -10.35
N ARG A 316 -16.08 -8.36 -11.03
CA ARG A 316 -16.68 -7.66 -12.16
C ARG A 316 -17.33 -6.33 -11.75
N ILE A 317 -18.05 -6.30 -10.62
CA ILE A 317 -18.60 -5.06 -10.05
C ILE A 317 -17.46 -4.09 -9.70
N GLN A 318 -16.37 -4.56 -9.10
CA GLN A 318 -15.20 -3.72 -8.80
C GLN A 318 -14.60 -3.08 -10.06
N ILE A 319 -14.50 -3.83 -11.16
CA ILE A 319 -14.03 -3.32 -12.45
C ILE A 319 -14.97 -2.21 -12.96
N ARG A 320 -16.28 -2.48 -12.98
CA ARG A 320 -17.31 -1.51 -13.39
C ARG A 320 -17.24 -0.21 -12.61
N GLU A 321 -17.22 -0.30 -11.28
CA GLU A 321 -17.17 0.89 -10.42
C GLU A 321 -15.84 1.66 -10.55
N ALA A 322 -14.73 0.96 -10.81
CA ALA A 322 -13.46 1.62 -11.09
C ALA A 322 -13.49 2.40 -12.41
N ILE A 323 -14.07 1.83 -13.48
CA ILE A 323 -14.26 2.50 -14.77
C ILE A 323 -15.14 3.74 -14.59
N ARG A 324 -16.28 3.61 -13.91
CA ARG A 324 -17.20 4.71 -13.64
C ARG A 324 -16.53 5.84 -12.87
N ALA A 325 -15.82 5.50 -11.78
CA ALA A 325 -15.09 6.50 -11.00
C ALA A 325 -14.00 7.20 -11.81
N HIS A 326 -13.34 6.49 -12.74
CA HIS A 326 -12.38 7.07 -13.67
C HIS A 326 -13.04 8.09 -14.57
N LEU A 327 -14.11 7.72 -15.28
CA LEU A 327 -14.82 8.61 -16.22
C LEU A 327 -15.41 9.84 -15.54
N GLU A 328 -16.01 9.69 -14.36
CA GLU A 328 -16.51 10.82 -13.57
C GLU A 328 -15.40 11.81 -13.21
N LYS A 329 -14.25 11.27 -12.79
CA LYS A 329 -13.09 12.09 -12.40
C LYS A 329 -12.45 12.76 -13.62
N GLU A 330 -12.31 12.04 -14.73
CA GLU A 330 -11.76 12.56 -15.97
C GLU A 330 -12.61 13.71 -16.51
N ARG A 331 -13.94 13.54 -16.61
CA ARG A 331 -14.86 14.60 -17.03
C ARG A 331 -14.68 15.89 -16.25
N ARG A 332 -14.41 15.79 -14.94
CA ARG A 332 -14.22 16.95 -14.06
C ARG A 332 -12.85 17.61 -14.22
N LEU A 333 -11.80 16.82 -14.46
CA LEU A 333 -10.42 17.30 -14.43
C LEU A 333 -9.85 17.60 -15.83
N PHE A 334 -10.41 16.99 -16.88
CA PHE A 334 -9.98 17.21 -18.25
C PHE A 334 -9.99 18.70 -18.68
N PRO A 335 -11.05 19.50 -18.37
CA PRO A 335 -11.04 20.93 -18.68
C PRO A 335 -9.93 21.72 -17.97
N GLN A 336 -9.33 21.17 -16.93
CA GLN A 336 -8.21 21.75 -16.18
C GLN A 336 -6.84 21.29 -16.72
N GLY A 337 -6.80 20.58 -17.85
CA GLY A 337 -5.57 20.02 -18.41
C GLY A 337 -4.97 18.86 -17.60
N ILE A 338 -5.75 18.26 -16.68
CA ILE A 338 -5.27 17.18 -15.81
C ILE A 338 -5.72 15.84 -16.38
N LYS A 339 -4.75 15.00 -16.75
CA LYS A 339 -5.01 13.63 -17.18
C LYS A 339 -5.24 12.72 -15.97
N VAL A 340 -6.30 11.92 -16.02
CA VAL A 340 -6.59 10.88 -15.03
C VAL A 340 -6.01 9.54 -15.50
N LEU A 341 -5.41 8.80 -14.60
CA LEU A 341 -4.96 7.43 -14.83
C LEU A 341 -5.53 6.54 -13.74
N SER A 342 -5.95 5.33 -14.10
CA SER A 342 -6.37 4.28 -13.16
C SER A 342 -5.39 3.14 -13.18
N LEU A 343 -5.07 2.62 -12.00
CA LEU A 343 -4.21 1.47 -11.80
C LEU A 343 -5.02 0.35 -11.17
N PHE A 344 -5.04 -0.81 -11.83
CA PHE A 344 -5.69 -2.01 -11.33
C PHE A 344 -4.65 -2.96 -10.73
N PHE A 345 -4.84 -3.32 -9.47
CA PHE A 345 -4.07 -4.39 -8.84
C PHE A 345 -4.87 -5.68 -8.98
N ILE A 346 -4.27 -6.66 -9.62
CA ILE A 346 -4.88 -7.97 -9.88
C ILE A 346 -4.10 -9.07 -9.18
N ASP A 347 -4.77 -10.15 -8.85
CA ASP A 347 -4.21 -11.31 -8.16
C ASP A 347 -3.29 -12.15 -9.06
N GLU A 348 -3.68 -12.37 -10.32
CA GLU A 348 -2.93 -13.21 -11.26
C GLU A 348 -2.88 -12.57 -12.65
N VAL A 349 -1.68 -12.60 -13.27
CA VAL A 349 -1.48 -12.04 -14.62
C VAL A 349 -2.33 -12.75 -15.66
N VAL A 350 -2.55 -14.05 -15.54
CA VAL A 350 -3.38 -14.84 -16.47
C VAL A 350 -4.82 -14.34 -16.57
N LYS A 351 -5.35 -13.78 -15.49
CA LYS A 351 -6.71 -13.19 -15.49
C LYS A 351 -6.80 -11.90 -16.32
N TYR A 352 -5.68 -11.23 -16.59
CA TYR A 352 -5.61 -10.10 -17.50
C TYR A 352 -5.11 -10.52 -18.88
N ARG A 353 -4.00 -11.29 -18.94
CA ARG A 353 -3.39 -11.73 -20.19
C ARG A 353 -3.13 -13.23 -20.15
N ASP A 354 -3.92 -13.97 -20.93
CA ASP A 354 -3.87 -15.42 -21.03
C ASP A 354 -3.34 -15.85 -22.41
N TYR A 355 -2.10 -16.27 -22.45
CA TYR A 355 -1.43 -16.69 -23.68
C TYR A 355 -1.93 -18.04 -24.25
N ALA A 356 -2.77 -18.78 -23.51
CA ALA A 356 -3.42 -19.98 -24.01
C ALA A 356 -4.66 -19.69 -24.87
N GLN A 357 -5.17 -18.45 -24.84
CA GLN A 357 -6.28 -18.01 -25.67
C GLN A 357 -5.78 -17.39 -26.98
N GLU A 358 -6.55 -17.52 -28.06
CA GLU A 358 -6.19 -16.93 -29.37
C GLU A 358 -6.05 -15.40 -29.31
N ASP A 359 -6.91 -14.72 -28.55
CA ASP A 359 -6.92 -13.27 -28.38
C ASP A 359 -5.98 -12.78 -27.28
N HIS A 360 -5.28 -13.70 -26.60
CA HIS A 360 -4.41 -13.44 -25.44
C HIS A 360 -5.09 -12.66 -24.29
N LYS A 361 -6.43 -12.63 -24.22
CA LYS A 361 -7.17 -11.91 -23.19
C LYS A 361 -7.58 -12.85 -22.07
N GLY A 362 -7.26 -12.47 -20.86
CA GLY A 362 -7.79 -13.10 -19.65
C GLY A 362 -9.19 -12.60 -19.29
N LEU A 363 -9.77 -13.22 -18.29
CA LEU A 363 -11.14 -12.96 -17.83
C LEU A 363 -11.39 -11.50 -17.46
N TYR A 364 -10.44 -10.86 -16.75
CA TYR A 364 -10.58 -9.46 -16.34
C TYR A 364 -10.47 -8.48 -17.50
N ALA A 365 -9.66 -8.79 -18.52
CA ALA A 365 -9.58 -7.97 -19.73
C ALA A 365 -10.91 -7.95 -20.48
N ARG A 366 -11.55 -9.14 -20.62
CA ARG A 366 -12.88 -9.25 -21.25
C ARG A 366 -13.96 -8.49 -20.47
N TRP A 367 -13.98 -8.66 -19.13
CA TRP A 367 -14.92 -7.92 -18.29
C TRP A 367 -14.70 -6.41 -18.35
N PHE A 368 -13.44 -5.97 -18.42
CA PHE A 368 -13.14 -4.55 -18.57
C PHE A 368 -13.71 -3.99 -19.87
N GLU A 369 -13.53 -4.68 -21.00
CA GLU A 369 -14.06 -4.26 -22.29
C GLU A 369 -15.58 -4.26 -22.31
N GLU A 370 -16.23 -5.28 -21.74
CA GLU A 370 -17.70 -5.38 -21.64
C GLU A 370 -18.30 -4.28 -20.76
N GLU A 371 -17.65 -3.89 -19.69
CA GLU A 371 -18.14 -2.85 -18.78
C GLU A 371 -17.79 -1.43 -19.22
N TYR A 372 -16.78 -1.29 -20.10
CA TYR A 372 -16.38 0.00 -20.66
C TYR A 372 -17.25 0.41 -21.86
N ASN A 373 -17.68 -0.53 -22.70
CA ASN A 373 -18.54 -0.30 -23.88
C ASN A 373 -20.01 -0.19 -23.51
#